data_9517bce30864601bcc0d3e450bd7a7c9
#
_entry.id   9517bce30864601bcc0d3e450bd7a7c9
#
_cell.length_a   1.000
_cell.length_b   1.000
_cell.length_c   1.000
_cell.angle_alpha   90.00
_cell.angle_beta   90.00
_cell.angle_gamma   90.00
#
_symmetry.space_group_name_H-M   'P 1'
#
loop_
_entity.id
_entity.type
_entity.pdbx_description
1 polymer ?
#
loop_
_entity_poly.entity_id
_entity_poly.type
_entity_poly.pdbx_seq_one_letter_code
_entity_poly.pdbx_strand_id
1 'polypeptide(L)'
;VFVESLRSKAFFSLSESDQTMVIAFDNHAKVMCNFTSDKRQLLSAINAITLSDGSSSLTEAVVVARAFAQSPGVEADYMTAEEPAQLVLFSDGQIYDLDQIVVGSDELIFHCIGKSQQNIAITAMQARRSYENPEEVDVFAALANYNDSEITSDVQFSINNNVQAVKSVTIPPRTTDST
;
A
#
# COMPACT_ATOMS: atom_id res chain seq x y z
N VAL A 1 -1.05 -4.08 -12.17
CA VAL A 1 -1.63 -2.77 -12.53
C VAL A 1 -0.91 -1.64 -11.79
N PHE A 2 -0.69 -1.76 -10.46
CA PHE A 2 -0.03 -0.72 -9.65
C PHE A 2 1.41 -0.44 -10.13
N VAL A 3 2.23 -1.48 -10.27
CA VAL A 3 3.64 -1.37 -10.70
C VAL A 3 3.78 -0.78 -12.11
N GLU A 4 2.88 -1.08 -13.04
CA GLU A 4 2.91 -0.52 -14.40
C GLU A 4 2.53 0.97 -14.42
N SER A 5 1.57 1.39 -13.59
CA SER A 5 1.20 2.80 -13.44
C SER A 5 2.34 3.62 -12.82
N LEU A 6 3.04 3.06 -11.84
CA LEU A 6 4.25 3.62 -11.25
C LEU A 6 5.35 3.82 -12.31
N ARG A 7 5.62 2.81 -13.13
CA ARG A 7 6.60 2.87 -14.20
C ARG A 7 6.34 4.03 -15.16
N SER A 8 5.10 4.17 -15.62
CA SER A 8 4.78 5.19 -16.62
C SER A 8 4.82 6.62 -16.06
N LYS A 9 4.35 6.84 -14.82
CA LYS A 9 4.26 8.19 -14.24
C LYS A 9 5.58 8.67 -13.63
N ALA A 10 6.31 7.80 -12.91
CA ALA A 10 7.54 8.17 -12.24
C ALA A 10 8.69 8.49 -13.21
N PHE A 11 8.77 7.80 -14.35
CA PHE A 11 9.92 7.92 -15.25
C PHE A 11 9.81 9.02 -16.31
N PHE A 12 8.59 9.48 -16.63
CA PHE A 12 8.42 10.52 -17.65
C PHE A 12 8.89 11.92 -17.20
N SER A 13 9.03 12.16 -15.90
CA SER A 13 9.43 13.46 -15.36
C SER A 13 10.87 13.55 -14.91
N LEU A 14 11.63 12.44 -14.87
CA LEU A 14 13.00 12.42 -14.38
C LEU A 14 13.99 12.82 -15.48
N SER A 15 14.78 13.87 -15.21
CA SER A 15 15.95 14.22 -16.02
C SER A 15 17.10 13.22 -15.79
N GLU A 16 18.15 13.29 -16.62
CA GLU A 16 19.32 12.42 -16.44
C GLU A 16 20.16 12.79 -15.22
N SER A 17 19.99 14.01 -14.70
CA SER A 17 20.70 14.53 -13.52
C SER A 17 19.95 14.27 -12.21
N ASP A 18 18.66 13.93 -12.27
CA ASP A 18 17.86 13.76 -11.07
C ASP A 18 18.24 12.47 -10.33
N GLN A 19 18.53 12.62 -9.04
CA GLN A 19 18.76 11.50 -8.15
C GLN A 19 17.44 11.13 -7.46
N THR A 20 17.06 9.86 -7.55
CA THR A 20 15.79 9.36 -7.03
C THR A 20 16.03 8.19 -6.09
N MET A 21 15.32 8.19 -4.97
CA MET A 21 15.24 7.09 -4.01
C MET A 21 13.88 6.44 -4.09
N VAL A 22 13.81 5.12 -3.93
CA VAL A 22 12.56 4.37 -3.92
C VAL A 22 12.32 3.78 -2.54
N ILE A 23 11.19 4.15 -1.94
CA ILE A 23 10.71 3.61 -0.67
C ILE A 23 9.36 2.92 -0.94
N ALA A 24 9.26 1.66 -0.56
CA ALA A 24 7.98 0.96 -0.46
C ALA A 24 7.49 1.01 0.99
N PHE A 25 6.19 1.09 1.18
CA PHE A 25 5.61 1.09 2.52
C PHE A 25 4.30 0.31 2.59
N ASP A 26 4.12 -0.35 3.70
CA ASP A 26 2.87 -0.88 4.23
C ASP A 26 2.75 -0.40 5.69
N ASN A 27 2.71 -1.28 6.68
CA ASN A 27 2.84 -0.91 8.11
C ASN A 27 4.24 -0.36 8.43
N HIS A 28 5.23 -0.64 7.59
CA HIS A 28 6.63 -0.26 7.74
C HIS A 28 7.18 0.30 6.44
N ALA A 29 8.13 1.22 6.56
CA ALA A 29 8.85 1.75 5.41
C ALA A 29 10.07 0.90 5.09
N LYS A 30 10.25 0.55 3.82
CA LYS A 30 11.38 -0.21 3.31
C LYS A 30 12.06 0.56 2.18
N VAL A 31 13.33 0.88 2.35
CA VAL A 31 14.16 1.44 1.28
C VAL A 31 14.44 0.35 0.26
N MET A 32 13.92 0.52 -0.95
CA MET A 32 14.12 -0.39 -2.08
C MET A 32 15.35 -0.03 -2.90
N CYS A 33 15.67 1.26 -2.99
CA CYS A 33 16.85 1.79 -3.67
C CYS A 33 17.22 3.12 -3.07
N ASN A 34 18.51 3.33 -2.77
CA ASN A 34 19.05 4.62 -2.36
C ASN A 34 19.08 5.58 -3.54
N PHE A 35 19.42 6.86 -3.29
CA PHE A 35 19.53 7.87 -4.33
C PHE A 35 20.44 7.42 -5.47
N THR A 36 19.89 7.42 -6.68
CA THR A 36 20.58 7.05 -7.91
C THR A 36 19.93 7.73 -9.12
N SER A 37 20.71 8.01 -10.14
CA SER A 37 20.24 8.44 -11.47
C SER A 37 20.11 7.25 -12.45
N ASP A 38 20.56 6.06 -12.08
CA ASP A 38 20.45 4.85 -12.93
C ASP A 38 19.00 4.34 -13.01
N LYS A 39 18.34 4.64 -14.11
CA LYS A 39 16.96 4.21 -14.40
C LYS A 39 16.76 2.69 -14.34
N ARG A 40 17.81 1.89 -14.65
CA ARG A 40 17.71 0.42 -14.57
C ARG A 40 17.67 -0.05 -13.11
N GLN A 41 18.44 0.59 -12.26
CA GLN A 41 18.44 0.33 -10.82
C GLN A 41 17.08 0.67 -10.20
N LEU A 42 16.53 1.84 -10.53
CA LEU A 42 15.19 2.26 -10.09
C LEU A 42 14.10 1.30 -10.57
N LEU A 43 14.13 0.89 -11.84
CA LEU A 43 13.18 -0.08 -12.39
C LEU A 43 13.27 -1.45 -11.70
N SER A 44 14.48 -1.91 -11.41
CA SER A 44 14.70 -3.16 -10.68
C SER A 44 14.12 -3.09 -9.27
N ALA A 45 14.34 -1.98 -8.56
CA ALA A 45 13.80 -1.74 -7.23
C ALA A 45 12.26 -1.73 -7.22
N ILE A 46 11.63 -1.04 -8.17
CA ILE A 46 10.17 -1.01 -8.32
C ILE A 46 9.61 -2.40 -8.62
N ASN A 47 10.29 -3.19 -9.45
CA ASN A 47 9.87 -4.56 -9.78
C ASN A 47 10.02 -5.54 -8.61
N ALA A 48 10.89 -5.23 -7.66
CA ALA A 48 11.10 -6.04 -6.47
C ALA A 48 10.07 -5.75 -5.36
N ILE A 49 9.18 -4.75 -5.55
CA ILE A 49 8.09 -4.48 -4.60
C ILE A 49 7.08 -5.63 -4.68
N THR A 50 6.85 -6.28 -3.57
CA THR A 50 5.85 -7.35 -3.42
C THR A 50 4.57 -6.79 -2.82
N LEU A 51 3.44 -7.40 -3.16
CA LEU A 51 2.16 -7.07 -2.54
C LEU A 51 2.17 -7.48 -1.06
N SER A 52 1.55 -6.66 -0.23
CA SER A 52 1.33 -6.91 1.20
C SER A 52 -0.16 -6.75 1.49
N ASP A 53 -0.67 -7.56 2.42
CA ASP A 53 -2.05 -7.43 2.93
C ASP A 53 -2.11 -6.51 4.17
N GLY A 54 -1.00 -5.83 4.49
CA GLY A 54 -0.92 -4.88 5.59
C GLY A 54 -1.64 -3.55 5.29
N SER A 55 -2.03 -2.85 6.35
CA SER A 55 -2.51 -1.48 6.24
C SER A 55 -1.37 -0.54 5.82
N SER A 56 -1.70 0.56 5.16
CA SER A 56 -0.70 1.53 4.68
C SER A 56 -0.52 2.66 5.69
N SER A 57 0.72 2.79 6.23
CA SER A 57 1.16 3.89 7.08
C SER A 57 2.20 4.74 6.34
N LEU A 58 1.94 6.02 6.19
CA LEU A 58 2.85 6.93 5.48
C LEU A 58 3.84 7.62 6.43
N THR A 59 3.54 7.69 7.72
CA THR A 59 4.36 8.43 8.71
C THR A 59 5.81 7.96 8.71
N GLU A 60 6.03 6.64 8.80
CA GLU A 60 7.41 6.08 8.81
C GLU A 60 8.13 6.34 7.49
N ALA A 61 7.44 6.21 6.35
CA ALA A 61 8.02 6.46 5.03
C ALA A 61 8.47 7.93 4.86
N VAL A 62 7.68 8.88 5.34
CA VAL A 62 8.03 10.31 5.31
C VAL A 62 9.22 10.59 6.22
N VAL A 63 9.27 10.01 7.44
CA VAL A 63 10.41 10.16 8.35
C VAL A 63 11.70 9.62 7.72
N VAL A 64 11.64 8.43 7.13
CA VAL A 64 12.77 7.81 6.44
C VAL A 64 13.22 8.67 5.26
N ALA A 65 12.29 9.10 4.41
CA ALA A 65 12.60 9.94 3.26
C ALA A 65 13.30 11.25 3.66
N ARG A 66 12.78 11.94 4.68
CA ARG A 66 13.38 13.16 5.22
C ARG A 66 14.78 12.94 5.81
N ALA A 67 14.98 11.85 6.53
CA ALA A 67 16.28 11.51 7.09
C ALA A 67 17.35 11.32 6.01
N PHE A 68 17.00 10.68 4.91
CA PHE A 68 17.91 10.51 3.78
C PHE A 68 18.10 11.79 2.97
N ALA A 69 17.07 12.62 2.82
CA ALA A 69 17.16 13.91 2.12
C ALA A 69 18.04 14.93 2.85
N GLN A 70 18.17 14.80 4.18
CA GLN A 70 18.98 15.68 5.03
C GLN A 70 20.41 15.17 5.23
N SER A 71 20.74 13.97 4.77
CA SER A 71 22.09 13.41 4.88
C SER A 71 22.89 13.81 3.66
N PRO A 72 23.80 14.80 3.74
CA PRO A 72 24.67 15.14 2.60
C PRO A 72 25.51 13.91 2.26
N GLY A 73 25.44 13.48 1.01
CA GLY A 73 26.37 12.48 0.49
C GLY A 73 27.82 12.91 0.79
N VAL A 74 28.68 11.95 1.09
CA VAL A 74 30.05 12.13 1.62
C VAL A 74 30.97 12.97 0.70
N GLU A 75 30.49 13.49 -0.43
CA GLU A 75 31.23 14.30 -1.40
C GLU A 75 30.48 15.55 -1.89
N ALA A 76 29.64 16.17 -1.05
CA ALA A 76 29.04 17.46 -1.42
C ALA A 76 30.11 18.56 -1.27
N ASP A 77 30.57 19.06 -2.40
CA ASP A 77 31.40 20.28 -2.50
C ASP A 77 30.55 21.46 -1.95
N TYR A 78 31.10 22.24 -1.03
CA TYR A 78 30.47 23.22 -0.16
C TYR A 78 29.77 24.42 -0.83
N MET A 79 29.44 24.37 -2.14
CA MET A 79 29.05 25.56 -2.91
C MET A 79 27.68 25.50 -3.62
N THR A 80 26.92 24.45 -3.53
CA THR A 80 25.57 24.44 -4.14
C THR A 80 24.50 24.29 -3.04
N ALA A 81 23.60 25.28 -2.93
CA ALA A 81 22.39 25.13 -2.16
C ALA A 81 21.61 23.95 -2.76
N GLU A 82 21.63 22.81 -2.09
CA GLU A 82 20.87 21.64 -2.52
C GLU A 82 19.39 22.01 -2.52
N GLU A 83 18.73 21.82 -3.65
CA GLU A 83 17.27 21.96 -3.71
C GLU A 83 16.66 20.93 -2.76
N PRO A 84 15.63 21.31 -1.99
CA PRO A 84 14.99 20.39 -1.06
C PRO A 84 14.41 19.20 -1.83
N ALA A 85 14.64 17.99 -1.32
CA ALA A 85 14.13 16.78 -1.95
C ALA A 85 12.60 16.81 -1.98
N GLN A 86 12.04 16.54 -3.16
CA GLN A 86 10.59 16.46 -3.37
C GLN A 86 10.11 15.05 -3.11
N LEU A 87 9.06 14.91 -2.30
CA LEU A 87 8.40 13.65 -2.06
C LEU A 87 7.33 13.42 -3.13
N VAL A 88 7.38 12.25 -3.78
CA VAL A 88 6.36 11.85 -4.74
C VAL A 88 5.70 10.57 -4.23
N LEU A 89 4.42 10.68 -3.86
CA LEU A 89 3.63 9.60 -3.31
C LEU A 89 2.73 8.97 -4.39
N PHE A 90 2.83 7.66 -4.55
CA PHE A 90 1.94 6.86 -5.38
C PHE A 90 1.11 5.94 -4.47
N SER A 91 -0.20 6.17 -4.38
CA SER A 91 -1.11 5.39 -3.54
C SER A 91 -2.52 5.41 -4.12
N ASP A 92 -3.36 4.46 -3.72
CA ASP A 92 -4.80 4.49 -3.94
C ASP A 92 -5.54 5.44 -2.98
N GLY A 93 -4.82 6.01 -2.02
CA GLY A 93 -5.35 6.94 -1.02
C GLY A 93 -5.85 6.27 0.27
N GLN A 94 -5.80 4.94 0.38
CA GLN A 94 -6.18 4.24 1.61
C GLN A 94 -5.01 4.19 2.60
N ILE A 95 -4.70 5.34 3.19
CA ILE A 95 -3.64 5.54 4.17
C ILE A 95 -4.29 5.94 5.49
N TYR A 96 -4.06 5.18 6.56
CA TYR A 96 -4.81 5.35 7.80
C TYR A 96 -4.29 6.47 8.72
N ASP A 97 -3.07 6.94 8.51
CA ASP A 97 -2.37 7.91 9.36
C ASP A 97 -2.13 9.27 8.68
N LEU A 98 -2.91 9.60 7.64
CA LEU A 98 -2.78 10.87 6.90
C LEU A 98 -2.95 12.10 7.78
N ASP A 99 -3.79 12.02 8.80
CA ASP A 99 -4.06 13.09 9.77
C ASP A 99 -2.89 13.35 10.73
N GLN A 100 -1.95 12.42 10.84
CA GLN A 100 -0.76 12.52 11.69
C GLN A 100 0.44 13.14 10.97
N ILE A 101 0.34 13.30 9.65
CA ILE A 101 1.46 13.73 8.82
C ILE A 101 1.36 15.23 8.55
N VAL A 102 2.37 15.96 8.99
CA VAL A 102 2.53 17.37 8.62
C VAL A 102 3.52 17.44 7.46
N VAL A 103 3.00 17.68 6.25
CA VAL A 103 3.79 17.87 5.03
C VAL A 103 3.44 19.23 4.46
N GLY A 104 4.43 19.98 4.02
CA GLY A 104 4.19 21.23 3.30
C GLY A 104 3.50 20.96 1.95
N SER A 105 2.64 21.88 1.50
CA SER A 105 1.93 21.74 0.21
C SER A 105 2.87 21.59 -0.99
N ASP A 106 4.08 22.10 -0.87
CA ASP A 106 5.09 22.08 -1.93
C ASP A 106 6.08 20.91 -1.78
N GLU A 107 6.01 20.19 -0.65
CA GLU A 107 6.92 19.08 -0.32
C GLU A 107 6.46 17.75 -0.91
N LEU A 108 5.14 17.55 -1.06
CA LEU A 108 4.56 16.27 -1.47
C LEU A 108 3.70 16.41 -2.72
N ILE A 109 4.05 15.66 -3.76
CA ILE A 109 3.21 15.44 -4.94
C ILE A 109 2.50 14.09 -4.79
N PHE A 110 1.17 14.11 -4.81
CA PHE A 110 0.36 12.90 -4.73
C PHE A 110 -0.14 12.45 -6.12
N HIS A 111 0.17 11.23 -6.46
CA HIS A 111 -0.37 10.54 -7.63
C HIS A 111 -1.32 9.42 -7.20
N CYS A 112 -2.62 9.66 -7.35
CA CYS A 112 -3.61 8.62 -7.14
C CYS A 112 -3.45 7.49 -8.18
N ILE A 113 -3.28 6.28 -7.68
CA ILE A 113 -3.19 5.05 -8.47
C ILE A 113 -4.47 4.25 -8.24
N GLY A 114 -5.14 3.92 -9.32
CA GLY A 114 -6.44 3.25 -9.29
C GLY A 114 -7.55 4.15 -9.84
N LYS A 115 -8.51 3.53 -10.48
CA LYS A 115 -9.64 4.22 -11.11
C LYS A 115 -10.99 3.78 -10.53
N SER A 116 -10.96 2.77 -9.68
CA SER A 116 -12.18 2.15 -9.15
C SER A 116 -12.10 2.05 -7.63
N GLN A 117 -13.18 2.45 -6.98
CA GLN A 117 -13.41 2.21 -5.55
C GLN A 117 -14.14 0.88 -5.34
N GLN A 118 -14.26 0.08 -6.39
CA GLN A 118 -14.95 -1.22 -6.34
C GLN A 118 -14.12 -2.19 -5.51
N ASN A 119 -14.67 -2.60 -4.38
CA ASN A 119 -14.01 -3.50 -3.47
C ASN A 119 -15.03 -4.34 -2.69
N ILE A 120 -14.63 -5.56 -2.35
CA ILE A 120 -15.28 -6.38 -1.32
C ILE A 120 -14.26 -6.57 -0.21
N ALA A 121 -14.66 -6.35 1.01
CA ALA A 121 -13.78 -6.50 2.16
C ALA A 121 -14.39 -7.41 3.22
N ILE A 122 -13.54 -8.14 3.93
CA ILE A 122 -13.88 -8.78 5.20
C ILE A 122 -13.69 -7.71 6.28
N THR A 123 -14.78 -7.24 6.88
CA THR A 123 -14.75 -6.14 7.87
C THR A 123 -14.64 -6.63 9.30
N ALA A 124 -15.03 -7.86 9.55
CA ALA A 124 -14.84 -8.52 10.85
C ALA A 124 -14.76 -10.04 10.66
N MET A 125 -14.00 -10.68 11.51
CA MET A 125 -13.95 -12.13 11.62
C MET A 125 -13.87 -12.54 13.08
N GLN A 126 -14.66 -13.51 13.47
CA GLN A 126 -14.64 -14.08 14.80
C GLN A 126 -14.74 -15.60 14.71
N ALA A 127 -13.89 -16.29 15.46
CA ALA A 127 -13.97 -17.73 15.62
C ALA A 127 -14.36 -18.05 17.07
N ARG A 128 -15.32 -18.96 17.25
CA ARG A 128 -15.75 -19.47 18.54
C ARG A 128 -15.68 -20.98 18.54
N ARG A 129 -15.16 -21.56 19.63
CA ARG A 129 -15.23 -22.98 19.85
C ARG A 129 -16.49 -23.28 20.66
N SER A 130 -17.31 -24.23 20.19
CA SER A 130 -18.49 -24.68 20.93
C SER A 130 -18.05 -25.32 22.23
N TYR A 131 -18.75 -24.98 23.32
CA TYR A 131 -18.51 -25.63 24.62
C TYR A 131 -19.10 -27.05 24.65
N GLU A 132 -20.16 -27.28 23.90
CA GLU A 132 -20.83 -28.58 23.80
C GLU A 132 -20.09 -29.54 22.86
N ASN A 133 -19.50 -29.01 21.79
CA ASN A 133 -18.71 -29.74 20.80
C ASN A 133 -17.32 -29.10 20.60
N PRO A 134 -16.35 -29.43 21.44
CA PRO A 134 -15.01 -28.78 21.37
C PRO A 134 -14.25 -29.03 20.07
N GLU A 135 -14.67 -29.99 19.26
CA GLU A 135 -14.09 -30.31 17.97
C GLU A 135 -14.63 -29.41 16.84
N GLU A 136 -15.73 -28.71 17.08
CA GLU A 136 -16.36 -27.79 16.14
C GLU A 136 -15.95 -26.35 16.44
N VAL A 137 -15.69 -25.59 15.37
CA VAL A 137 -15.39 -24.18 15.43
C VAL A 137 -16.39 -23.44 14.54
N ASP A 138 -17.18 -22.59 15.15
CA ASP A 138 -18.02 -21.64 14.43
C ASP A 138 -17.19 -20.45 14.00
N VAL A 139 -17.20 -20.12 12.71
CA VAL A 139 -16.53 -18.93 12.17
C VAL A 139 -17.60 -17.99 11.64
N PHE A 140 -17.56 -16.78 12.14
CA PHE A 140 -18.38 -15.67 11.67
C PHE A 140 -17.51 -14.69 10.91
N ALA A 141 -17.93 -14.27 9.71
CA ALA A 141 -17.28 -13.23 8.93
C ALA A 141 -18.31 -12.19 8.49
N ALA A 142 -17.97 -10.92 8.65
CA ALA A 142 -18.74 -9.81 8.10
C ALA A 142 -18.07 -9.31 6.82
N LEU A 143 -18.85 -9.18 5.76
CA LEU A 143 -18.41 -8.80 4.43
C LEU A 143 -19.05 -7.46 4.06
N ALA A 144 -18.28 -6.55 3.46
CA ALA A 144 -18.79 -5.30 2.93
C ALA A 144 -18.58 -5.23 1.43
N ASN A 145 -19.63 -4.85 0.71
CA ASN A 145 -19.57 -4.56 -0.71
C ASN A 145 -19.60 -3.05 -0.93
N TYR A 146 -18.47 -2.50 -1.37
CA TYR A 146 -18.33 -1.07 -1.70
C TYR A 146 -18.67 -0.76 -3.16
N ASN A 147 -19.11 -1.75 -3.92
CA ASN A 147 -19.49 -1.58 -5.32
C ASN A 147 -20.92 -1.03 -5.45
N ASP A 148 -21.19 -0.43 -6.60
CA ASP A 148 -22.53 0.08 -6.96
C ASP A 148 -23.47 -1.02 -7.46
N SER A 149 -22.99 -2.26 -7.60
CA SER A 149 -23.75 -3.42 -8.03
C SER A 149 -23.64 -4.56 -7.04
N GLU A 150 -24.65 -5.43 -7.03
CA GLU A 150 -24.62 -6.69 -6.31
C GLU A 150 -23.47 -7.56 -6.81
N ILE A 151 -22.79 -8.22 -5.89
CA ILE A 151 -21.68 -9.14 -6.20
C ILE A 151 -21.91 -10.48 -5.50
N THR A 152 -21.75 -11.55 -6.28
CA THR A 152 -21.64 -12.91 -5.74
C THR A 152 -20.18 -13.33 -5.75
N SER A 153 -19.66 -13.75 -4.61
CA SER A 153 -18.28 -14.20 -4.45
C SER A 153 -18.20 -15.43 -3.56
N ASP A 154 -17.19 -16.24 -3.78
CA ASP A 154 -16.92 -17.41 -2.95
C ASP A 154 -16.00 -17.00 -1.78
N VAL A 155 -16.47 -17.21 -0.58
CA VAL A 155 -15.70 -17.04 0.65
C VAL A 155 -15.10 -18.38 1.03
N GLN A 156 -13.77 -18.46 0.98
CA GLN A 156 -13.02 -19.64 1.35
C GLN A 156 -12.46 -19.51 2.77
N PHE A 157 -12.71 -20.50 3.58
CA PHE A 157 -12.10 -20.65 4.89
C PHE A 157 -11.04 -21.75 4.87
N SER A 158 -9.83 -21.43 5.32
CA SER A 158 -8.73 -22.38 5.37
C SER A 158 -7.99 -22.33 6.71
N ILE A 159 -7.50 -23.47 7.17
CA ILE A 159 -6.65 -23.62 8.36
C ILE A 159 -5.33 -24.27 7.91
N ASN A 160 -4.21 -23.65 8.23
CA ASN A 160 -2.87 -24.15 7.85
C ASN A 160 -2.77 -24.49 6.36
N ASN A 161 -3.28 -23.61 5.49
CA ASN A 161 -3.36 -23.76 4.04
C ASN A 161 -4.28 -24.89 3.55
N ASN A 162 -5.02 -25.56 4.43
CA ASN A 162 -6.01 -26.57 4.04
C ASN A 162 -7.40 -25.94 4.04
N VAL A 163 -8.08 -26.01 2.88
CA VAL A 163 -9.45 -25.51 2.72
C VAL A 163 -10.39 -26.37 3.56
N GLN A 164 -11.14 -25.73 4.47
CA GLN A 164 -12.12 -26.36 5.33
C GLN A 164 -13.53 -26.17 4.81
N ALA A 165 -13.82 -24.98 4.26
CA ALA A 165 -15.13 -24.66 3.72
C ALA A 165 -15.02 -23.62 2.60
N VAL A 166 -15.99 -23.67 1.68
CA VAL A 166 -16.22 -22.65 0.66
C VAL A 166 -17.71 -22.35 0.67
N LYS A 167 -18.07 -21.07 0.79
CA LYS A 167 -19.46 -20.61 0.78
C LYS A 167 -19.64 -19.49 -0.24
N SER A 168 -20.56 -19.67 -1.17
CA SER A 168 -20.94 -18.60 -2.10
C SER A 168 -21.90 -17.62 -1.41
N VAL A 169 -21.56 -16.35 -1.42
CA VAL A 169 -22.31 -15.28 -0.76
C VAL A 169 -22.61 -14.19 -1.77
N THR A 170 -23.88 -13.76 -1.81
CA THR A 170 -24.33 -12.63 -2.63
C THR A 170 -24.53 -11.42 -1.74
N ILE A 171 -23.77 -10.36 -1.99
CA ILE A 171 -23.75 -9.15 -1.16
C ILE A 171 -24.35 -8.00 -1.98
N PRO A 172 -25.47 -7.40 -1.52
CA PRO A 172 -26.09 -6.25 -2.18
C PRO A 172 -25.13 -5.05 -2.30
N PRO A 173 -25.41 -4.11 -3.22
CA PRO A 173 -24.55 -2.95 -3.41
C PRO A 173 -24.50 -2.06 -2.17
N ARG A 174 -23.33 -1.53 -1.85
CA ARG A 174 -23.05 -0.61 -0.73
C ARG A 174 -23.59 -1.07 0.62
N THR A 175 -23.54 -2.37 0.88
CA THR A 175 -24.03 -2.99 2.11
C THR A 175 -22.96 -3.84 2.79
N THR A 176 -23.22 -4.13 4.07
CA THR A 176 -22.45 -5.11 4.86
C THR A 176 -23.35 -6.30 5.14
N ASP A 177 -22.89 -7.50 4.83
CA ASP A 177 -23.54 -8.76 5.13
C ASP A 177 -22.66 -9.62 6.05
N SER A 178 -23.26 -10.62 6.70
CA SER A 178 -22.57 -11.49 7.65
C SER A 178 -22.88 -12.96 7.35
N THR A 179 -21.88 -13.82 7.45
CA THR A 179 -21.99 -15.24 7.17
C THR A 179 -21.26 -16.10 8.20
#